data_038aae887015c017331bb5530a9f34a8
#
_entry.id   038aae887015c017331bb5530a9f34a8
#
_cell.length_a   1.000
_cell.length_b   1.000
_cell.length_c   1.000
_cell.angle_alpha   90.00
_cell.angle_beta   90.00
_cell.angle_gamma   90.00
#
_symmetry.space_group_name_H-M   'P 1'
#
loop_
_entity.id
_entity.type
_entity.pdbx_description
1 polymer ?
#
loop_
_entity_poly.entity_id
_entity_poly.type
_entity_poly.pdbx_seq_one_letter_code
_entity_poly.pdbx_strand_id
1 'polypeptide(L)'
;MKKNTLLIAPLLVAMMTNVAEAKTLNWARAGDSLTMDPHAQNEGPTHALSSQIYEPLIQRDMSGKQVAALATKWGPSQNNPNVWSFELRQGVKFHNGAEFDSEDVVFSFNRAMTPNSDMKELLSSVKEVRAAGKFKFEIETNGPNPIMAANLNDIYIMDKGWAEANNAIKVQDIKGGEDTFAAKNTNGTGPYKLVSRVPDSKTVLEINTDYWGKGQFPLEISKINYTPIKNAATRVAALLSGEVDFIQDVPVQDLTRVDNDSGLKVIKAAQNRVIFFGLNQGDKDLKTDNIEGKNPFADVRVRQAMNIAINRAAIQKVVMRGQSIPAGVAMPPFVNGWSKQLDAIPSGNLNDAKALMAKAGYSNGFSITLNCPNDRYINDEAICQAAVGMLGQIGIKVNLDAKPKAQHFPLIGKLETDFYMLGWGVPTYDSEYIFNFLVHTKGDKRGSWNGTRYSNSAIDKKIVSLASQTDLEKRDATIAEIWSQIQQDLLYLPIHHQVLNWGMANKVQTTVSPDDRARFKYFTIN
;
A
#
# COMPACT_ATOMS: atom_id res chain seq x y z
N MET A 1 -38.43 -59.59 58.49
CA MET A 1 -38.21 -59.29 57.09
C MET A 1 -38.03 -57.77 56.96
N LYS A 2 -36.78 -57.28 56.84
CA LYS A 2 -36.47 -55.83 56.62
C LYS A 2 -36.22 -55.64 55.16
N LYS A 3 -37.01 -54.78 54.48
CA LYS A 3 -36.82 -54.36 53.08
C LYS A 3 -35.81 -53.24 53.09
N ASN A 4 -34.69 -53.44 52.44
CA ASN A 4 -33.72 -52.39 52.11
C ASN A 4 -34.14 -51.72 50.79
N THR A 5 -34.47 -50.42 50.84
CA THR A 5 -34.73 -49.60 49.70
C THR A 5 -33.43 -48.91 49.28
N LEU A 6 -32.87 -49.27 48.12
CA LEU A 6 -31.70 -48.61 47.52
C LEU A 6 -32.17 -47.32 46.84
N LEU A 7 -31.72 -46.16 47.31
CA LEU A 7 -31.86 -44.87 46.65
C LEU A 7 -30.72 -44.72 45.63
N ILE A 8 -31.07 -44.73 44.37
CA ILE A 8 -30.16 -44.36 43.26
C ILE A 8 -30.29 -42.84 43.05
N ALA A 9 -29.24 -42.10 43.42
CA ALA A 9 -29.13 -40.68 43.12
C ALA A 9 -28.61 -40.49 41.65
N PRO A 10 -29.26 -39.70 40.82
CA PRO A 10 -28.73 -39.41 39.48
C PRO A 10 -27.54 -38.45 39.60
N LEU A 11 -26.39 -38.88 39.06
CA LEU A 11 -25.20 -38.07 38.92
C LEU A 11 -25.42 -37.11 37.71
N LEU A 12 -25.71 -35.84 37.99
CA LEU A 12 -25.78 -34.80 36.99
C LEU A 12 -24.35 -34.44 36.57
N VAL A 13 -23.90 -34.96 35.43
CA VAL A 13 -22.66 -34.51 34.80
C VAL A 13 -22.95 -33.15 34.12
N ALA A 14 -22.55 -32.08 34.80
CA ALA A 14 -22.54 -30.74 34.18
C ALA A 14 -21.44 -30.73 33.11
N MET A 15 -21.83 -30.83 31.83
CA MET A 15 -20.96 -30.46 30.71
C MET A 15 -20.68 -28.96 30.82
N MET A 16 -19.54 -28.58 31.40
CA MET A 16 -18.99 -27.24 31.24
C MET A 16 -18.60 -27.08 29.78
N THR A 17 -19.50 -26.51 28.97
CA THR A 17 -19.15 -25.95 27.66
C THR A 17 -18.21 -24.79 27.97
N ASN A 18 -16.91 -24.96 27.71
CA ASN A 18 -15.98 -23.86 27.63
C ASN A 18 -16.47 -22.96 26.47
N VAL A 19 -17.27 -21.97 26.81
CA VAL A 19 -17.50 -20.83 25.91
C VAL A 19 -16.16 -20.11 25.82
N ALA A 20 -15.40 -20.36 24.76
CA ALA A 20 -14.18 -19.61 24.50
C ALA A 20 -14.56 -18.12 24.53
N GLU A 21 -13.97 -17.39 25.48
CA GLU A 21 -14.21 -15.96 25.62
C GLU A 21 -13.87 -15.26 24.31
N ALA A 22 -14.82 -14.48 23.80
CA ALA A 22 -14.69 -13.82 22.50
C ALA A 22 -13.56 -12.79 22.56
N LYS A 23 -12.37 -13.12 22.00
CA LYS A 23 -11.20 -12.24 22.01
C LYS A 23 -11.42 -11.05 21.09
N THR A 24 -11.56 -9.86 21.64
CA THR A 24 -11.66 -8.60 20.90
C THR A 24 -10.30 -7.94 20.81
N LEU A 25 -9.95 -7.43 19.62
CA LEU A 25 -8.78 -6.58 19.38
C LEU A 25 -9.23 -5.17 19.03
N ASN A 26 -8.82 -4.19 19.83
CA ASN A 26 -8.99 -2.77 19.54
C ASN A 26 -7.74 -2.26 18.80
N TRP A 27 -7.92 -1.86 17.56
CA TRP A 27 -6.84 -1.47 16.65
C TRP A 27 -6.98 -0.01 16.22
N ALA A 28 -5.88 0.73 16.25
CA ALA A 28 -5.85 2.10 15.72
C ALA A 28 -4.65 2.36 14.81
N ARG A 29 -4.85 3.26 13.85
CA ARG A 29 -3.80 3.85 13.01
C ARG A 29 -4.17 5.29 12.64
N ALA A 30 -3.24 6.02 11.99
CA ALA A 30 -3.45 7.43 11.67
C ALA A 30 -4.54 7.65 10.62
N GLY A 31 -4.50 6.92 9.51
CA GLY A 31 -5.41 7.10 8.38
C GLY A 31 -6.38 5.96 8.19
N ASP A 32 -7.60 6.27 7.77
CA ASP A 32 -8.63 5.29 7.43
C ASP A 32 -8.52 4.78 5.98
N SER A 33 -9.24 3.71 5.67
CA SER A 33 -9.52 3.28 4.29
C SER A 33 -10.35 4.35 3.57
N LEU A 34 -10.03 4.64 2.32
CA LEU A 34 -10.80 5.60 1.51
C LEU A 34 -12.10 5.00 0.98
N THR A 35 -12.17 3.67 0.86
CA THR A 35 -13.33 2.94 0.34
C THR A 35 -13.29 1.48 0.82
N MET A 36 -14.44 0.81 0.74
CA MET A 36 -14.51 -0.66 0.87
C MET A 36 -14.56 -1.37 -0.50
N ASP A 37 -14.65 -0.61 -1.61
CA ASP A 37 -14.54 -1.16 -2.96
C ASP A 37 -13.08 -1.61 -3.22
N PRO A 38 -12.82 -2.92 -3.38
CA PRO A 38 -11.46 -3.45 -3.39
C PRO A 38 -10.65 -3.10 -4.64
N HIS A 39 -11.28 -2.55 -5.68
CA HIS A 39 -10.61 -2.19 -6.94
C HIS A 39 -10.49 -0.67 -7.17
N ALA A 40 -11.13 0.14 -6.32
CA ALA A 40 -11.23 1.59 -6.56
C ALA A 40 -10.00 2.38 -6.09
N GLN A 41 -9.19 1.81 -5.16
CA GLN A 41 -8.05 2.52 -4.59
C GLN A 41 -6.86 1.61 -4.32
N ASN A 42 -5.70 1.94 -4.88
CA ASN A 42 -4.44 1.26 -4.63
C ASN A 42 -3.61 2.00 -3.58
N GLU A 43 -3.95 1.81 -2.28
CA GLU A 43 -3.20 2.42 -1.18
C GLU A 43 -3.21 1.56 0.10
N GLY A 44 -2.15 1.69 0.93
CA GLY A 44 -1.91 0.80 2.06
C GLY A 44 -3.05 0.68 3.09
N PRO A 45 -3.61 1.76 3.67
CA PRO A 45 -4.71 1.67 4.61
C PRO A 45 -5.97 1.00 4.04
N THR A 46 -6.30 1.24 2.77
CA THR A 46 -7.41 0.55 2.09
C THR A 46 -7.12 -0.95 1.97
N HIS A 47 -5.92 -1.33 1.52
CA HIS A 47 -5.51 -2.74 1.47
C HIS A 47 -5.46 -3.40 2.85
N ALA A 48 -5.10 -2.67 3.90
CA ALA A 48 -5.05 -3.21 5.26
C ALA A 48 -6.44 -3.67 5.75
N LEU A 49 -7.51 -2.94 5.43
CA LEU A 49 -8.89 -3.37 5.71
C LEU A 49 -9.39 -4.41 4.70
N SER A 50 -9.19 -4.16 3.40
CA SER A 50 -9.66 -5.07 2.33
C SER A 50 -9.10 -6.48 2.49
N SER A 51 -7.83 -6.64 2.90
CA SER A 51 -7.19 -7.95 3.11
C SER A 51 -7.75 -8.77 4.28
N GLN A 52 -8.58 -8.18 5.15
CA GLN A 52 -9.31 -8.92 6.18
C GLN A 52 -10.60 -9.54 5.63
N ILE A 53 -11.16 -8.93 4.58
CA ILE A 53 -12.50 -9.16 4.07
C ILE A 53 -12.48 -9.92 2.75
N TYR A 54 -11.58 -9.53 1.85
CA TYR A 54 -11.40 -10.11 0.52
C TYR A 54 -10.09 -10.88 0.44
N GLU A 55 -10.02 -11.83 -0.48
CA GLU A 55 -8.78 -12.56 -0.78
C GLU A 55 -8.48 -12.51 -2.28
N PRO A 56 -7.18 -12.45 -2.66
CA PRO A 56 -6.73 -12.60 -4.04
C PRO A 56 -6.55 -14.10 -4.38
N LEU A 57 -6.17 -14.41 -5.61
CA LEU A 57 -5.77 -15.77 -6.00
C LEU A 57 -4.50 -16.21 -5.27
N ILE A 58 -3.52 -15.31 -5.17
CA ILE A 58 -2.21 -15.52 -4.54
C ILE A 58 -2.01 -14.38 -3.55
N GLN A 59 -1.57 -14.67 -2.33
CA GLN A 59 -1.33 -13.66 -1.29
C GLN A 59 0.12 -13.70 -0.81
N ARG A 60 0.52 -12.71 0.00
CA ARG A 60 1.77 -12.76 0.77
C ARG A 60 1.48 -13.08 2.23
N ASP A 61 2.35 -13.91 2.83
CA ASP A 61 2.35 -14.15 4.28
C ASP A 61 3.00 -12.98 5.04
N MET A 62 3.15 -13.13 6.37
CA MET A 62 3.76 -12.11 7.23
C MET A 62 5.25 -11.87 6.93
N SER A 63 5.93 -12.80 6.26
CA SER A 63 7.33 -12.63 5.83
C SER A 63 7.47 -11.96 4.47
N GLY A 64 6.36 -11.74 3.74
CA GLY A 64 6.33 -11.22 2.38
C GLY A 64 6.46 -12.31 1.30
N LYS A 65 6.53 -13.60 1.67
CA LYS A 65 6.56 -14.72 0.73
C LYS A 65 5.20 -14.92 0.08
N GLN A 66 5.17 -15.19 -1.24
CA GLN A 66 3.94 -15.57 -1.93
C GLN A 66 3.46 -16.96 -1.49
N VAL A 67 2.18 -17.05 -1.17
CA VAL A 67 1.51 -18.27 -0.73
C VAL A 67 0.14 -18.40 -1.40
N ALA A 68 -0.35 -19.63 -1.48
CA ALA A 68 -1.68 -19.93 -2.00
C ALA A 68 -2.79 -19.26 -1.17
N ALA A 69 -3.77 -18.67 -1.87
CA ALA A 69 -5.01 -18.20 -1.28
C ALA A 69 -6.20 -18.86 -1.98
N LEU A 70 -6.91 -18.16 -2.86
CA LEU A 70 -8.02 -18.75 -3.62
C LEU A 70 -7.57 -19.64 -4.80
N ALA A 71 -6.31 -19.51 -5.26
CA ALA A 71 -5.69 -20.50 -6.14
C ALA A 71 -4.81 -21.44 -5.32
N THR A 72 -4.87 -22.75 -5.62
CA THR A 72 -4.07 -23.80 -4.98
C THR A 72 -2.83 -24.13 -5.81
N LYS A 73 -2.89 -23.89 -7.14
CA LYS A 73 -1.81 -24.10 -8.08
C LYS A 73 -1.90 -23.09 -9.22
N TRP A 74 -0.75 -22.63 -9.71
CA TRP A 74 -0.67 -21.69 -10.83
C TRP A 74 0.65 -21.81 -11.57
N GLY A 75 0.67 -21.34 -12.81
CA GLY A 75 1.86 -21.28 -13.64
C GLY A 75 1.54 -21.02 -15.10
N PRO A 76 2.58 -20.70 -15.89
CA PRO A 76 2.42 -20.62 -17.33
C PRO A 76 2.04 -21.99 -17.91
N SER A 77 1.17 -22.01 -18.91
CA SER A 77 0.79 -23.22 -19.64
C SER A 77 2.00 -23.78 -20.38
N GLN A 78 2.18 -25.09 -20.35
CA GLN A 78 3.25 -25.77 -21.08
C GLN A 78 3.13 -25.60 -22.60
N ASN A 79 1.90 -25.46 -23.11
CA ASN A 79 1.61 -25.37 -24.54
C ASN A 79 1.62 -23.95 -25.08
N ASN A 80 1.42 -22.94 -24.23
CA ASN A 80 1.39 -21.53 -24.62
C ASN A 80 1.93 -20.66 -23.48
N PRO A 81 3.14 -20.10 -23.59
CA PRO A 81 3.74 -19.29 -22.52
C PRO A 81 3.00 -17.96 -22.26
N ASN A 82 2.10 -17.56 -23.16
CA ASN A 82 1.24 -16.39 -22.98
C ASN A 82 -0.01 -16.70 -22.14
N VAL A 83 -0.25 -17.98 -21.79
CA VAL A 83 -1.41 -18.38 -20.99
C VAL A 83 -0.93 -18.84 -19.61
N TRP A 84 -1.46 -18.23 -18.58
CA TRP A 84 -1.33 -18.67 -17.19
C TRP A 84 -2.58 -19.44 -16.78
N SER A 85 -2.40 -20.62 -16.19
CA SER A 85 -3.49 -21.46 -15.70
C SER A 85 -3.48 -21.50 -14.19
N PHE A 86 -4.69 -21.47 -13.58
CA PHE A 86 -4.92 -21.49 -12.14
C PHE A 86 -5.91 -22.59 -11.79
N GLU A 87 -5.55 -23.42 -10.80
CA GLU A 87 -6.48 -24.32 -10.14
C GLU A 87 -7.05 -23.61 -8.91
N LEU A 88 -8.37 -23.45 -8.87
CA LEU A 88 -9.05 -22.71 -7.80
C LEU A 88 -9.37 -23.63 -6.62
N ARG A 89 -9.38 -23.04 -5.43
CA ARG A 89 -9.75 -23.71 -4.19
C ARG A 89 -11.24 -24.05 -4.20
N GLN A 90 -11.57 -25.30 -3.92
CA GLN A 90 -12.94 -25.78 -3.83
C GLN A 90 -13.50 -25.62 -2.41
N GLY A 91 -14.82 -25.50 -2.28
CA GLY A 91 -15.53 -25.39 -0.99
C GLY A 91 -15.38 -24.03 -0.28
N VAL A 92 -14.84 -23.03 -0.97
CA VAL A 92 -14.79 -21.65 -0.48
C VAL A 92 -16.17 -21.01 -0.61
N LYS A 93 -16.58 -20.26 0.41
CA LYS A 93 -17.83 -19.49 0.41
C LYS A 93 -17.56 -18.02 0.63
N PHE A 94 -18.31 -17.18 -0.05
CA PHE A 94 -18.41 -15.77 0.27
C PHE A 94 -19.15 -15.55 1.59
N HIS A 95 -19.07 -14.35 2.15
CA HIS A 95 -19.66 -14.01 3.45
C HIS A 95 -21.17 -14.16 3.49
N ASN A 96 -21.85 -14.05 2.35
CA ASN A 96 -23.29 -14.30 2.19
C ASN A 96 -23.65 -15.79 2.05
N GLY A 97 -22.65 -16.68 1.97
CA GLY A 97 -22.83 -18.13 1.82
C GLY A 97 -22.77 -18.64 0.37
N ALA A 98 -22.71 -17.75 -0.63
CA ALA A 98 -22.55 -18.14 -2.03
C ALA A 98 -21.24 -18.89 -2.25
N GLU A 99 -21.23 -19.89 -3.14
CA GLU A 99 -20.04 -20.63 -3.53
C GLU A 99 -19.13 -19.78 -4.41
N PHE A 100 -17.82 -19.82 -4.14
CA PHE A 100 -16.79 -19.22 -4.99
C PHE A 100 -16.45 -20.14 -6.15
N ASP A 101 -16.38 -19.58 -7.36
CA ASP A 101 -15.94 -20.29 -8.56
C ASP A 101 -15.20 -19.39 -9.57
N SER A 102 -14.93 -19.91 -10.77
CA SER A 102 -14.18 -19.21 -11.81
C SER A 102 -14.92 -18.00 -12.41
N GLU A 103 -16.24 -17.96 -12.36
CA GLU A 103 -17.03 -16.82 -12.86
C GLU A 103 -16.80 -15.57 -12.01
N ASP A 104 -16.64 -15.73 -10.68
CA ASP A 104 -16.29 -14.65 -9.77
C ASP A 104 -14.90 -14.09 -10.07
N VAL A 105 -13.96 -14.99 -10.41
CA VAL A 105 -12.61 -14.58 -10.79
C VAL A 105 -12.63 -13.79 -12.10
N VAL A 106 -13.31 -14.29 -13.14
CA VAL A 106 -13.46 -13.60 -14.43
C VAL A 106 -14.11 -12.24 -14.24
N PHE A 107 -15.20 -12.16 -13.46
CA PHE A 107 -15.87 -10.91 -13.13
C PHE A 107 -14.92 -9.92 -12.46
N SER A 108 -14.20 -10.35 -11.42
CA SER A 108 -13.32 -9.49 -10.63
C SER A 108 -12.15 -8.95 -11.45
N PHE A 109 -11.55 -9.77 -12.29
CA PHE A 109 -10.46 -9.34 -13.18
C PHE A 109 -10.94 -8.36 -14.24
N ASN A 110 -12.06 -8.64 -14.90
CA ASN A 110 -12.65 -7.71 -15.87
C ASN A 110 -13.00 -6.37 -15.20
N ARG A 111 -13.55 -6.41 -13.99
CA ARG A 111 -13.84 -5.22 -13.19
C ARG A 111 -12.55 -4.44 -12.84
N ALA A 112 -11.49 -5.13 -12.41
CA ALA A 112 -10.21 -4.53 -12.06
C ALA A 112 -9.48 -3.91 -13.28
N MET A 113 -9.79 -4.33 -14.50
CA MET A 113 -9.24 -3.74 -15.74
C MET A 113 -10.00 -2.52 -16.24
N THR A 114 -11.12 -2.13 -15.64
CA THR A 114 -11.92 -0.96 -16.09
C THR A 114 -11.20 0.37 -15.82
N PRO A 115 -11.52 1.45 -16.55
CA PRO A 115 -10.82 2.75 -16.44
C PRO A 115 -10.78 3.35 -15.03
N ASN A 116 -11.83 3.18 -14.23
CA ASN A 116 -11.91 3.73 -12.87
C ASN A 116 -11.14 2.90 -11.84
N SER A 117 -10.66 1.71 -12.20
CA SER A 117 -9.88 0.88 -11.29
C SER A 117 -8.44 1.39 -11.14
N ASP A 118 -7.99 1.54 -9.90
CA ASP A 118 -6.60 1.78 -9.57
C ASP A 118 -5.75 0.48 -9.62
N MET A 119 -6.36 -0.69 -9.92
CA MET A 119 -5.67 -1.97 -10.08
C MET A 119 -5.28 -2.28 -11.54
N LYS A 120 -5.76 -1.50 -12.51
CA LYS A 120 -5.62 -1.78 -13.94
C LYS A 120 -4.18 -1.88 -14.43
N GLU A 121 -3.25 -1.12 -13.83
CA GLU A 121 -1.82 -1.18 -14.19
C GLU A 121 -1.20 -2.54 -13.89
N LEU A 122 -1.63 -3.22 -12.83
CA LEU A 122 -1.19 -4.59 -12.50
C LEU A 122 -1.57 -5.60 -13.59
N LEU A 123 -2.66 -5.32 -14.30
CA LEU A 123 -3.23 -6.17 -15.35
C LEU A 123 -2.96 -5.63 -16.76
N SER A 124 -2.05 -4.66 -16.91
CA SER A 124 -1.78 -3.99 -18.20
C SER A 124 -1.26 -4.92 -19.31
N SER A 125 -0.66 -6.06 -18.95
CA SER A 125 -0.23 -7.10 -19.91
C SER A 125 -1.33 -8.12 -20.23
N VAL A 126 -2.45 -8.10 -19.51
CA VAL A 126 -3.56 -9.04 -19.70
C VAL A 126 -4.31 -8.69 -20.98
N LYS A 127 -4.49 -9.68 -21.84
CA LYS A 127 -5.28 -9.61 -23.07
C LYS A 127 -6.71 -10.07 -22.82
N GLU A 128 -6.85 -11.20 -22.13
CA GLU A 128 -8.12 -11.84 -21.87
C GLU A 128 -8.06 -12.68 -20.61
N VAL A 129 -9.18 -12.84 -19.93
CA VAL A 129 -9.39 -13.75 -18.80
C VAL A 129 -10.61 -14.62 -19.09
N ARG A 130 -10.53 -15.92 -18.75
CA ARG A 130 -11.61 -16.86 -19.02
C ARG A 130 -11.73 -17.97 -17.97
N ALA A 131 -12.93 -18.44 -17.76
CA ALA A 131 -13.20 -19.68 -17.06
C ALA A 131 -12.82 -20.88 -17.97
N ALA A 132 -11.98 -21.78 -17.45
CA ALA A 132 -11.58 -23.01 -18.13
C ALA A 132 -12.23 -24.25 -17.47
N GLY A 133 -13.29 -24.04 -16.69
CA GLY A 133 -14.05 -24.99 -15.91
C GLY A 133 -14.43 -24.36 -14.56
N LYS A 134 -15.38 -24.94 -13.81
CA LYS A 134 -15.91 -24.35 -12.56
C LYS A 134 -14.81 -23.92 -11.57
N PHE A 135 -13.72 -24.69 -11.49
CA PHE A 135 -12.57 -24.40 -10.59
C PHE A 135 -11.26 -24.29 -11.36
N LYS A 136 -11.32 -23.81 -12.60
CA LYS A 136 -10.14 -23.49 -13.41
C LYS A 136 -10.29 -22.14 -14.06
N PHE A 137 -9.24 -21.34 -14.00
CA PHE A 137 -9.18 -19.98 -14.54
C PHE A 137 -7.92 -19.82 -15.37
N GLU A 138 -8.01 -19.07 -16.44
CA GLU A 138 -6.88 -18.76 -17.30
C GLU A 138 -6.79 -17.26 -17.59
N ILE A 139 -5.54 -16.79 -17.64
CA ILE A 139 -5.17 -15.43 -18.09
C ILE A 139 -4.35 -15.57 -19.37
N GLU A 140 -4.81 -14.98 -20.46
CA GLU A 140 -4.01 -14.78 -21.67
C GLU A 140 -3.37 -13.39 -21.63
N THR A 141 -2.08 -13.32 -21.88
CA THR A 141 -1.29 -12.08 -21.89
C THR A 141 -0.85 -11.71 -23.31
N ASN A 142 -0.53 -10.44 -23.55
CA ASN A 142 -0.05 -9.93 -24.85
C ASN A 142 1.34 -10.45 -25.23
N GLY A 143 1.98 -11.17 -24.35
CA GLY A 143 3.27 -11.85 -24.48
C GLY A 143 3.56 -12.60 -23.19
N PRO A 144 4.60 -13.45 -23.10
CA PRO A 144 4.97 -14.11 -21.86
C PRO A 144 5.16 -13.08 -20.74
N ASN A 145 4.62 -13.34 -19.53
CA ASN A 145 4.76 -12.41 -18.40
C ASN A 145 5.41 -13.14 -17.20
N PRO A 146 6.69 -12.89 -16.91
CA PRO A 146 7.42 -13.61 -15.86
C PRO A 146 6.98 -13.25 -14.45
N ILE A 147 6.34 -12.09 -14.25
CA ILE A 147 5.92 -11.59 -12.92
C ILE A 147 4.40 -11.63 -12.73
N MET A 148 3.65 -12.32 -13.58
CA MET A 148 2.17 -12.38 -13.50
C MET A 148 1.70 -12.74 -12.09
N ALA A 149 2.26 -13.79 -11.48
CA ALA A 149 1.89 -14.20 -10.13
C ALA A 149 2.10 -13.08 -9.09
N ALA A 150 3.15 -12.26 -9.26
CA ALA A 150 3.43 -11.14 -8.36
C ALA A 150 2.41 -10.00 -8.51
N ASN A 151 1.89 -9.79 -9.71
CA ASN A 151 0.90 -8.75 -9.99
C ASN A 151 -0.47 -9.05 -9.37
N LEU A 152 -0.76 -10.32 -9.03
CA LEU A 152 -2.08 -10.75 -8.58
C LEU A 152 -2.31 -10.64 -7.07
N ASN A 153 -1.29 -10.27 -6.27
CA ASN A 153 -1.41 -10.25 -4.80
C ASN A 153 -2.48 -9.29 -4.26
N ASP A 154 -2.86 -8.28 -5.02
CA ASP A 154 -3.81 -7.24 -4.62
C ASP A 154 -5.06 -7.18 -5.53
N ILE A 155 -5.22 -8.18 -6.41
CA ILE A 155 -6.44 -8.34 -7.20
C ILE A 155 -7.42 -9.18 -6.37
N TYR A 156 -8.25 -8.50 -5.62
CA TYR A 156 -9.24 -9.13 -4.72
C TYR A 156 -10.44 -9.66 -5.48
N ILE A 157 -10.95 -10.82 -5.04
CA ILE A 157 -12.10 -11.47 -5.69
C ILE A 157 -13.39 -11.05 -5.00
N MET A 158 -14.37 -10.64 -5.79
CA MET A 158 -15.73 -10.28 -5.41
C MET A 158 -16.71 -11.33 -5.91
N ASP A 159 -17.80 -11.54 -5.18
CA ASP A 159 -18.95 -12.32 -5.63
C ASP A 159 -19.68 -11.57 -6.76
N LYS A 160 -19.71 -12.19 -7.95
CA LYS A 160 -20.40 -11.66 -9.14
C LYS A 160 -21.88 -11.45 -8.88
N GLY A 161 -22.56 -12.45 -8.31
CA GLY A 161 -23.99 -12.39 -8.04
C GLY A 161 -24.36 -11.30 -7.04
N TRP A 162 -23.55 -11.12 -5.99
CA TRP A 162 -23.71 -10.01 -5.05
C TRP A 162 -23.50 -8.66 -5.73
N ALA A 163 -22.49 -8.53 -6.57
CA ALA A 163 -22.18 -7.29 -7.27
C ALA A 163 -23.32 -6.90 -8.24
N GLU A 164 -23.88 -7.87 -8.95
CA GLU A 164 -25.04 -7.68 -9.84
C GLU A 164 -26.30 -7.26 -9.06
N ALA A 165 -26.59 -7.97 -7.97
CA ALA A 165 -27.79 -7.70 -7.13
C ALA A 165 -27.75 -6.34 -6.42
N ASN A 166 -26.57 -5.76 -6.19
CA ASN A 166 -26.39 -4.55 -5.42
C ASN A 166 -25.87 -3.35 -6.24
N ASN A 167 -25.94 -3.41 -7.57
CA ASN A 167 -25.43 -2.36 -8.46
C ASN A 167 -23.95 -2.02 -8.22
N ALA A 168 -23.13 -3.04 -7.90
CA ALA A 168 -21.72 -2.92 -7.58
C ALA A 168 -20.79 -3.42 -8.71
N ILE A 169 -21.34 -3.58 -9.94
CA ILE A 169 -20.57 -4.02 -11.11
C ILE A 169 -19.48 -3.02 -11.47
N LYS A 170 -19.79 -1.72 -11.43
CA LYS A 170 -18.83 -0.67 -11.74
C LYS A 170 -17.89 -0.41 -10.55
N VAL A 171 -16.63 -0.09 -10.86
CA VAL A 171 -15.68 0.41 -9.87
C VAL A 171 -16.05 1.84 -9.50
N GLN A 172 -16.02 2.17 -8.22
CA GLN A 172 -16.26 3.52 -7.71
C GLN A 172 -15.27 4.53 -8.31
N ASP A 173 -15.76 5.66 -8.80
CA ASP A 173 -14.92 6.82 -9.14
C ASP A 173 -14.67 7.69 -7.89
N ILE A 174 -13.61 7.35 -7.15
CA ILE A 174 -13.19 8.13 -5.97
C ILE A 174 -12.77 9.55 -6.38
N LYS A 175 -12.11 9.72 -7.52
CA LYS A 175 -11.62 11.03 -7.98
C LYS A 175 -12.78 11.95 -8.36
N GLY A 176 -13.87 11.36 -8.87
CA GLY A 176 -15.13 12.05 -9.15
C GLY A 176 -16.01 12.25 -7.92
N GLY A 177 -15.66 11.69 -6.76
CA GLY A 177 -16.45 11.80 -5.53
C GLY A 177 -17.72 10.92 -5.54
N GLU A 178 -17.72 9.84 -6.33
CA GLU A 178 -18.86 8.94 -6.44
C GLU A 178 -19.11 8.19 -5.12
N ASP A 179 -20.36 8.04 -4.75
CA ASP A 179 -20.81 7.23 -3.60
C ASP A 179 -21.53 5.98 -4.12
N THR A 180 -20.91 4.80 -3.94
CA THR A 180 -21.44 3.53 -4.43
C THR A 180 -21.78 2.57 -3.30
N PHE A 181 -22.58 1.54 -3.61
CA PHE A 181 -22.89 0.48 -2.64
C PHE A 181 -21.63 -0.26 -2.18
N ALA A 182 -20.71 -0.60 -3.10
CA ALA A 182 -19.46 -1.29 -2.80
C ALA A 182 -18.50 -0.44 -1.96
N ALA A 183 -18.63 0.90 -1.98
CA ALA A 183 -17.82 1.77 -1.13
C ALA A 183 -18.09 1.61 0.38
N LYS A 184 -19.27 1.09 0.73
CA LYS A 184 -19.77 0.98 2.12
C LYS A 184 -20.06 -0.46 2.55
N ASN A 185 -20.28 -1.36 1.61
CA ASN A 185 -20.70 -2.74 1.84
C ASN A 185 -19.72 -3.73 1.22
N THR A 186 -19.62 -4.92 1.79
CA THR A 186 -18.63 -5.91 1.38
C THR A 186 -19.22 -7.31 1.32
N ASN A 187 -18.74 -8.12 0.39
CA ASN A 187 -18.98 -9.55 0.36
C ASN A 187 -17.76 -10.28 -0.22
N GLY A 188 -16.83 -10.65 0.65
CA GLY A 188 -15.58 -11.35 0.31
C GLY A 188 -15.55 -12.77 0.81
N THR A 189 -14.39 -13.42 0.67
CA THR A 189 -14.12 -14.78 1.15
C THR A 189 -13.23 -14.80 2.41
N GLY A 190 -12.81 -13.62 2.86
CA GLY A 190 -11.77 -13.46 3.87
C GLY A 190 -12.16 -13.90 5.28
N PRO A 191 -11.16 -13.89 6.19
CA PRO A 191 -11.33 -14.37 7.56
C PRO A 191 -12.25 -13.52 8.44
N TYR A 192 -12.56 -12.28 8.02
CA TYR A 192 -13.44 -11.37 8.76
C TYR A 192 -14.54 -10.79 7.85
N LYS A 193 -15.72 -10.56 8.45
CA LYS A 193 -16.88 -9.91 7.84
C LYS A 193 -17.02 -8.49 8.34
N LEU A 194 -17.40 -7.55 7.49
CA LEU A 194 -17.77 -6.21 7.88
C LEU A 194 -19.12 -6.23 8.62
N VAL A 195 -19.15 -5.73 9.85
CA VAL A 195 -20.37 -5.57 10.64
C VAL A 195 -20.93 -4.15 10.52
N SER A 196 -20.06 -3.16 10.71
CA SER A 196 -20.44 -1.76 10.60
C SER A 196 -19.24 -0.88 10.26
N ARG A 197 -19.50 0.21 9.57
CA ARG A 197 -18.49 1.22 9.26
C ARG A 197 -19.09 2.63 9.27
N VAL A 198 -18.42 3.50 10.00
CA VAL A 198 -18.55 4.94 9.90
C VAL A 198 -17.19 5.46 9.48
N PRO A 199 -17.02 5.95 8.23
CA PRO A 199 -15.75 6.46 7.74
C PRO A 199 -15.11 7.48 8.69
N ASP A 200 -13.78 7.43 8.82
CA ASP A 200 -12.98 8.27 9.74
C ASP A 200 -13.35 8.19 11.23
N SER A 201 -14.21 7.24 11.62
CA SER A 201 -14.66 7.07 13.00
C SER A 201 -14.44 5.66 13.51
N LYS A 202 -15.15 4.67 12.97
CA LYS A 202 -15.07 3.29 13.44
C LYS A 202 -15.45 2.27 12.39
N THR A 203 -14.67 1.20 12.29
CA THR A 203 -15.03 0.00 11.52
C THR A 203 -15.01 -1.22 12.45
N VAL A 204 -16.06 -2.03 12.41
CA VAL A 204 -16.19 -3.25 13.20
C VAL A 204 -16.19 -4.45 12.26
N LEU A 205 -15.27 -5.39 12.52
CA LEU A 205 -15.18 -6.66 11.82
C LEU A 205 -15.43 -7.79 12.82
N GLU A 206 -16.08 -8.86 12.35
CA GLU A 206 -16.26 -10.10 13.11
C GLU A 206 -15.69 -11.29 12.34
N ILE A 207 -15.23 -12.30 13.07
CA ILE A 207 -14.67 -13.51 12.48
C ILE A 207 -15.68 -14.19 11.56
N ASN A 208 -15.22 -14.62 10.39
CA ASN A 208 -15.97 -15.49 9.51
C ASN A 208 -15.86 -16.93 10.00
N THR A 209 -16.88 -17.43 10.68
CA THR A 209 -16.90 -18.79 11.25
C THR A 209 -16.84 -19.89 10.18
N ASP A 210 -17.24 -19.55 8.94
CA ASP A 210 -17.24 -20.44 7.77
C ASP A 210 -15.99 -20.25 6.88
N TYR A 211 -14.96 -19.56 7.42
CA TYR A 211 -13.73 -19.31 6.68
C TYR A 211 -13.03 -20.61 6.28
N TRP A 212 -12.72 -20.76 5.01
CA TRP A 212 -12.09 -21.97 4.45
C TRP A 212 -10.74 -22.32 5.09
N GLY A 213 -10.00 -21.33 5.59
CA GLY A 213 -8.69 -21.49 6.26
C GLY A 213 -8.78 -21.83 7.75
N LYS A 214 -9.97 -22.13 8.28
CA LYS A 214 -10.14 -22.59 9.66
C LYS A 214 -9.30 -23.85 9.93
N GLY A 215 -8.51 -23.83 11.01
CA GLY A 215 -7.55 -24.88 11.34
C GLY A 215 -6.19 -24.77 10.63
N GLN A 216 -6.05 -23.86 9.64
CA GLN A 216 -4.75 -23.56 9.02
C GLN A 216 -4.09 -22.30 9.60
N PHE A 217 -4.88 -21.42 10.22
CA PHE A 217 -4.45 -20.17 10.83
C PHE A 217 -4.91 -20.14 12.30
N PRO A 218 -4.23 -19.36 13.18
CA PRO A 218 -4.66 -19.18 14.57
C PRO A 218 -6.11 -18.72 14.71
N LEU A 219 -6.54 -17.69 13.99
CA LEU A 219 -7.89 -17.13 14.01
C LEU A 219 -8.43 -16.87 15.43
N GLU A 220 -7.58 -16.43 16.34
CA GLU A 220 -7.93 -16.26 17.74
C GLU A 220 -8.76 -15.01 18.03
N ILE A 221 -8.70 -14.01 17.14
CA ILE A 221 -9.45 -12.75 17.29
C ILE A 221 -10.84 -12.95 16.70
N SER A 222 -11.87 -12.85 17.55
CA SER A 222 -13.26 -12.98 17.12
C SER A 222 -13.89 -11.66 16.67
N LYS A 223 -13.36 -10.52 17.16
CA LYS A 223 -13.85 -9.18 16.83
C LYS A 223 -12.72 -8.18 16.74
N ILE A 224 -12.77 -7.30 15.75
CA ILE A 224 -11.82 -6.21 15.56
C ILE A 224 -12.61 -4.90 15.57
N ASN A 225 -12.23 -4.01 16.50
CA ASN A 225 -12.67 -2.63 16.49
C ASN A 225 -11.54 -1.77 15.93
N TYR A 226 -11.68 -1.28 14.73
CA TYR A 226 -10.73 -0.37 14.13
C TYR A 226 -11.19 1.07 14.31
N THR A 227 -10.31 1.91 14.86
CA THR A 227 -10.55 3.33 15.09
C THR A 227 -9.42 4.16 14.48
N PRO A 228 -9.67 4.96 13.44
CA PRO A 228 -8.71 5.94 12.95
C PRO A 228 -8.45 7.02 14.01
N ILE A 229 -7.20 7.17 14.46
CA ILE A 229 -6.78 8.21 15.40
C ILE A 229 -5.66 9.02 14.75
N LYS A 230 -6.01 10.11 14.08
CA LYS A 230 -5.08 10.94 13.28
C LYS A 230 -3.98 11.55 14.16
N ASN A 231 -4.37 12.14 15.32
CA ASN A 231 -3.40 12.73 16.23
C ASN A 231 -2.51 11.65 16.87
N ALA A 232 -1.21 11.78 16.66
CA ALA A 232 -0.21 10.81 17.12
C ALA A 232 -0.16 10.69 18.64
N ALA A 233 -0.21 11.81 19.38
CA ALA A 233 -0.18 11.81 20.84
C ALA A 233 -1.43 11.13 21.44
N THR A 234 -2.61 11.40 20.85
CA THR A 234 -3.89 10.76 21.23
C THR A 234 -3.82 9.25 20.96
N ARG A 235 -3.25 8.83 19.83
CA ARG A 235 -3.12 7.41 19.48
C ARG A 235 -2.21 6.66 20.46
N VAL A 236 -1.09 7.26 20.86
CA VAL A 236 -0.20 6.69 21.89
C VAL A 236 -0.87 6.68 23.26
N ALA A 237 -1.61 7.75 23.63
CA ALA A 237 -2.35 7.79 24.89
C ALA A 237 -3.41 6.68 24.96
N ALA A 238 -4.13 6.41 23.88
CA ALA A 238 -5.09 5.31 23.78
C ALA A 238 -4.44 3.92 24.01
N LEU A 239 -3.21 3.71 23.48
CA LEU A 239 -2.46 2.47 23.74
C LEU A 239 -2.03 2.37 25.22
N LEU A 240 -1.46 3.44 25.78
CA LEU A 240 -0.99 3.50 27.17
C LEU A 240 -2.12 3.33 28.18
N SER A 241 -3.34 3.82 27.88
CA SER A 241 -4.52 3.65 28.74
C SER A 241 -5.20 2.29 28.59
N GLY A 242 -4.83 1.49 27.58
CA GLY A 242 -5.49 0.22 27.25
C GLY A 242 -6.83 0.39 26.51
N GLU A 243 -7.16 1.59 26.03
CA GLU A 243 -8.33 1.82 25.15
C GLU A 243 -8.17 1.07 23.83
N VAL A 244 -6.93 1.01 23.30
CA VAL A 244 -6.58 0.17 22.15
C VAL A 244 -5.48 -0.82 22.53
N ASP A 245 -5.53 -1.99 21.91
CA ASP A 245 -4.59 -3.09 22.14
C ASP A 245 -3.39 -3.05 21.16
N PHE A 246 -3.56 -2.41 20.02
CA PHE A 246 -2.60 -2.40 18.92
C PHE A 246 -2.66 -1.09 18.15
N ILE A 247 -1.51 -0.47 17.88
CA ILE A 247 -1.39 0.72 17.04
C ILE A 247 -0.38 0.52 15.91
N GLN A 248 -0.72 1.02 14.74
CA GLN A 248 0.14 1.26 13.58
C GLN A 248 0.13 2.77 13.28
N ASP A 249 1.17 3.54 13.35
CA ASP A 249 2.53 3.30 13.85
C ASP A 249 2.71 4.00 15.19
N VAL A 250 3.69 3.54 15.98
CA VAL A 250 4.16 4.33 17.14
C VAL A 250 5.00 5.49 16.59
N PRO A 251 4.67 6.75 16.92
CA PRO A 251 5.50 7.89 16.54
C PRO A 251 6.92 7.74 17.07
N VAL A 252 7.90 8.13 16.28
CA VAL A 252 9.32 7.92 16.62
C VAL A 252 9.74 8.62 17.92
N GLN A 253 9.07 9.71 18.31
CA GLN A 253 9.30 10.43 19.56
C GLN A 253 8.75 9.68 20.79
N ASP A 254 7.82 8.77 20.63
CA ASP A 254 7.14 8.07 21.73
C ASP A 254 7.64 6.62 21.89
N LEU A 255 8.57 6.13 21.05
CA LEU A 255 9.05 4.75 21.08
C LEU A 255 9.57 4.35 22.46
N THR A 256 10.44 5.17 23.06
CA THR A 256 11.00 4.90 24.40
C THR A 256 9.92 4.89 25.47
N ARG A 257 8.89 5.76 25.35
CA ARG A 257 7.78 5.81 26.30
C ARG A 257 6.93 4.56 26.26
N VAL A 258 6.67 4.04 25.07
CA VAL A 258 5.90 2.78 24.90
C VAL A 258 6.73 1.58 25.31
N ASP A 259 8.02 1.50 24.90
CA ASP A 259 8.91 0.38 25.26
C ASP A 259 9.20 0.28 26.78
N ASN A 260 9.13 1.40 27.53
CA ASN A 260 9.33 1.40 28.97
C ASN A 260 8.07 1.03 29.77
N ASP A 261 6.92 0.91 29.15
CA ASP A 261 5.69 0.47 29.81
C ASP A 261 5.69 -1.05 29.96
N SER A 262 5.51 -1.55 31.19
CA SER A 262 5.58 -2.97 31.49
C SER A 262 4.48 -3.82 30.85
N GLY A 263 3.37 -3.19 30.42
CA GLY A 263 2.24 -3.84 29.76
C GLY A 263 2.30 -3.83 28.24
N LEU A 264 3.29 -3.10 27.66
CA LEU A 264 3.38 -2.83 26.24
C LEU A 264 4.70 -3.29 25.64
N LYS A 265 4.75 -3.33 24.31
CA LYS A 265 5.98 -3.55 23.53
C LYS A 265 5.90 -2.84 22.17
N VAL A 266 7.07 -2.54 21.61
CA VAL A 266 7.19 -2.09 20.22
C VAL A 266 7.97 -3.14 19.42
N ILE A 267 7.41 -3.57 18.30
CA ILE A 267 8.11 -4.41 17.32
C ILE A 267 8.41 -3.60 16.07
N LYS A 268 9.61 -3.81 15.47
CA LYS A 268 10.15 -2.99 14.38
C LYS A 268 10.56 -3.83 13.19
N ALA A 269 10.36 -3.31 11.98
CA ALA A 269 10.93 -3.88 10.76
C ALA A 269 11.08 -2.81 9.66
N ALA A 270 11.98 -3.05 8.72
CA ALA A 270 12.05 -2.24 7.51
C ALA A 270 10.78 -2.43 6.69
N GLN A 271 10.21 -1.33 6.19
CA GLN A 271 9.07 -1.35 5.29
C GLN A 271 9.52 -1.44 3.84
N ASN A 272 8.78 -2.16 3.03
CA ASN A 272 8.89 -2.09 1.57
C ASN A 272 8.25 -0.78 1.07
N ARG A 273 8.89 0.36 1.43
CA ARG A 273 8.42 1.72 1.12
C ARG A 273 9.55 2.73 1.09
N VAL A 274 9.51 3.61 0.10
CA VAL A 274 10.34 4.79 0.00
C VAL A 274 9.48 6.05 0.05
N ILE A 275 9.94 7.09 0.74
CA ILE A 275 9.34 8.43 0.77
C ILE A 275 10.18 9.36 -0.11
N PHE A 276 9.50 10.16 -0.94
CA PHE A 276 10.13 11.06 -1.90
C PHE A 276 9.27 12.28 -2.20
N PHE A 277 9.87 13.29 -2.82
CA PHE A 277 9.16 14.39 -3.45
C PHE A 277 9.07 14.22 -4.96
N GLY A 278 7.91 14.55 -5.54
CA GLY A 278 7.68 14.66 -6.97
C GLY A 278 7.56 16.11 -7.40
N LEU A 279 8.07 16.42 -8.59
CA LEU A 279 8.15 17.75 -9.16
C LEU A 279 7.51 17.76 -10.55
N ASN A 280 6.62 18.70 -10.84
CA ASN A 280 6.04 18.89 -12.17
C ASN A 280 7.11 19.37 -13.16
N GLN A 281 7.63 18.45 -13.98
CA GLN A 281 8.71 18.71 -14.94
C GLN A 281 8.20 18.94 -16.37
N GLY A 282 6.94 18.60 -16.65
CA GLY A 282 6.42 18.52 -17.99
C GLY A 282 5.59 19.72 -18.45
N ASP A 283 4.95 20.44 -17.53
CA ASP A 283 4.17 21.63 -17.90
C ASP A 283 5.09 22.80 -18.24
N LYS A 284 4.65 23.66 -19.12
CA LYS A 284 5.39 24.88 -19.51
C LYS A 284 5.43 25.87 -18.34
N ASP A 285 4.34 26.00 -17.61
CA ASP A 285 4.15 26.90 -16.49
C ASP A 285 3.66 26.12 -15.27
N LEU A 286 4.14 26.47 -14.10
CA LEU A 286 3.64 25.91 -12.84
C LEU A 286 2.41 26.69 -12.36
N LYS A 287 1.56 26.04 -11.58
CA LYS A 287 0.30 26.61 -11.07
C LYS A 287 0.50 27.42 -9.79
N THR A 288 1.57 27.14 -9.05
CA THR A 288 1.74 27.59 -7.67
C THR A 288 3.06 28.33 -7.41
N ASP A 289 3.82 28.62 -8.49
CA ASP A 289 5.04 29.42 -8.40
C ASP A 289 4.76 30.93 -8.67
N ASN A 290 5.83 31.74 -8.62
CA ASN A 290 5.81 33.16 -8.96
C ASN A 290 6.62 33.51 -10.21
N ILE A 291 6.91 32.50 -11.07
CA ILE A 291 7.68 32.67 -12.31
C ILE A 291 6.75 32.54 -13.49
N GLU A 292 6.46 33.64 -14.18
CA GLU A 292 5.61 33.62 -15.37
C GLU A 292 6.35 33.08 -16.61
N GLY A 293 5.69 32.22 -17.37
CA GLY A 293 6.14 31.74 -18.68
C GLY A 293 7.29 30.74 -18.64
N LYS A 294 7.68 30.22 -17.45
CA LYS A 294 8.77 29.27 -17.27
C LYS A 294 8.48 28.31 -16.14
N ASN A 295 8.85 27.06 -16.32
CA ASN A 295 8.82 26.05 -15.29
C ASN A 295 10.24 25.83 -14.72
N PRO A 296 10.54 26.29 -13.50
CA PRO A 296 11.84 26.06 -12.86
C PRO A 296 12.19 24.57 -12.74
N PHE A 297 11.19 23.70 -12.55
CA PHE A 297 11.40 22.27 -12.38
C PHE A 297 11.70 21.54 -13.72
N ALA A 298 11.48 22.15 -14.86
CA ALA A 298 11.91 21.59 -16.14
C ALA A 298 13.44 21.55 -16.27
N ASP A 299 14.15 22.45 -15.59
CA ASP A 299 15.62 22.49 -15.57
C ASP A 299 16.19 21.49 -14.56
N VAL A 300 16.94 20.50 -15.04
CA VAL A 300 17.55 19.48 -14.19
C VAL A 300 18.51 20.06 -13.14
N ARG A 301 19.13 21.22 -13.42
CA ARG A 301 20.04 21.90 -12.48
C ARG A 301 19.30 22.41 -11.24
N VAL A 302 18.04 22.87 -11.39
CA VAL A 302 17.18 23.25 -10.27
C VAL A 302 16.86 22.02 -9.44
N ARG A 303 16.46 20.90 -10.08
CA ARG A 303 16.19 19.64 -9.37
C ARG A 303 17.42 19.10 -8.64
N GLN A 304 18.62 19.19 -9.27
CA GLN A 304 19.89 18.84 -8.63
C GLN A 304 20.19 19.73 -7.40
N ALA A 305 19.98 21.03 -7.51
CA ALA A 305 20.16 21.95 -6.40
C ALA A 305 19.25 21.61 -5.23
N MET A 306 17.97 21.33 -5.48
CA MET A 306 17.00 20.88 -4.47
C MET A 306 17.41 19.56 -3.85
N ASN A 307 17.87 18.61 -4.67
CA ASN A 307 18.29 17.29 -4.23
C ASN A 307 19.51 17.34 -3.29
N ILE A 308 20.48 18.21 -3.56
CA ILE A 308 21.64 18.48 -2.70
C ILE A 308 21.21 19.22 -1.42
N ALA A 309 20.34 20.23 -1.52
CA ALA A 309 19.90 21.02 -0.38
C ALA A 309 19.14 20.22 0.68
N ILE A 310 18.41 19.17 0.27
CA ILE A 310 17.65 18.30 1.19
C ILE A 310 18.62 17.37 1.93
N ASN A 311 18.96 17.73 3.17
CA ASN A 311 19.85 16.96 4.03
C ASN A 311 19.12 15.78 4.68
N ARG A 312 19.22 14.61 4.04
CA ARG A 312 18.57 13.37 4.47
C ARG A 312 19.08 12.86 5.82
N ALA A 313 20.36 13.06 6.12
CA ALA A 313 20.94 12.68 7.41
C ALA A 313 20.39 13.53 8.56
N ALA A 314 20.15 14.83 8.32
CA ALA A 314 19.49 15.69 9.30
C ALA A 314 18.02 15.28 9.51
N ILE A 315 17.28 14.95 8.44
CA ILE A 315 15.91 14.41 8.53
C ILE A 315 15.93 13.11 9.35
N GLN A 316 16.82 12.16 9.04
CA GLN A 316 16.95 10.90 9.80
C GLN A 316 17.21 11.16 11.28
N LYS A 317 18.19 12.01 11.59
CA LYS A 317 18.62 12.25 12.99
C LYS A 317 17.59 13.03 13.79
N VAL A 318 17.04 14.11 13.23
CA VAL A 318 16.20 15.08 13.96
C VAL A 318 14.73 14.74 13.85
N VAL A 319 14.22 14.56 12.62
CA VAL A 319 12.79 14.34 12.38
C VAL A 319 12.42 12.88 12.69
N MET A 320 13.23 11.93 12.19
CA MET A 320 12.94 10.49 12.31
C MET A 320 13.61 9.83 13.53
N ARG A 321 14.39 10.56 14.31
CA ARG A 321 15.08 10.06 15.52
C ARG A 321 15.84 8.74 15.29
N GLY A 322 16.48 8.60 14.13
CA GLY A 322 17.18 7.39 13.71
C GLY A 322 16.28 6.29 13.13
N GLN A 323 14.97 6.45 13.09
CA GLN A 323 14.00 5.43 12.61
C GLN A 323 13.68 5.59 11.13
N SER A 324 14.69 5.75 10.30
CA SER A 324 14.63 5.72 8.84
C SER A 324 16.02 5.46 8.25
N ILE A 325 16.06 5.10 6.97
CA ILE A 325 17.31 4.91 6.23
C ILE A 325 17.32 5.93 5.09
N PRO A 326 18.27 6.88 5.02
CA PRO A 326 18.38 7.82 3.91
C PRO A 326 18.35 7.12 2.55
N ALA A 327 17.59 7.66 1.60
CA ALA A 327 17.41 7.08 0.27
C ALA A 327 17.95 7.99 -0.84
N GLY A 328 18.66 7.39 -1.80
CA GLY A 328 19.11 8.05 -3.02
C GLY A 328 18.29 7.68 -4.26
N VAL A 329 17.47 6.63 -4.18
CA VAL A 329 16.58 6.17 -5.26
C VAL A 329 15.13 6.04 -4.78
N ALA A 330 14.18 6.30 -5.67
CA ALA A 330 12.74 6.16 -5.36
C ALA A 330 12.27 4.70 -5.44
N MET A 331 13.03 3.80 -4.83
CA MET A 331 12.79 2.35 -4.83
C MET A 331 13.26 1.74 -3.50
N PRO A 332 12.42 0.94 -2.80
CA PRO A 332 12.85 0.26 -1.58
C PRO A 332 13.93 -0.81 -1.83
N PRO A 333 14.79 -1.13 -0.84
CA PRO A 333 15.88 -2.11 -1.00
C PRO A 333 15.42 -3.55 -1.27
N PHE A 334 14.15 -3.87 -1.10
CA PHE A 334 13.61 -5.22 -1.34
C PHE A 334 13.25 -5.50 -2.80
N VAL A 335 13.33 -4.48 -3.66
CA VAL A 335 12.80 -4.52 -5.02
C VAL A 335 13.87 -4.92 -6.01
N ASN A 336 13.53 -5.81 -6.95
CA ASN A 336 14.42 -6.18 -8.05
C ASN A 336 14.86 -4.93 -8.84
N GLY A 337 16.16 -4.82 -9.09
CA GLY A 337 16.82 -3.66 -9.69
C GLY A 337 17.46 -2.70 -8.67
N TRP A 338 17.20 -2.87 -7.36
CA TRP A 338 17.88 -2.07 -6.35
C TRP A 338 19.36 -2.44 -6.22
N SER A 339 20.18 -1.43 -6.05
CA SER A 339 21.59 -1.60 -5.67
C SER A 339 22.03 -0.46 -4.76
N LYS A 340 23.03 -0.73 -3.92
CA LYS A 340 23.63 0.29 -3.05
C LYS A 340 24.24 1.46 -3.85
N GLN A 341 24.73 1.19 -5.06
CA GLN A 341 25.27 2.22 -5.94
C GLN A 341 24.14 3.15 -6.45
N LEU A 342 23.03 2.58 -6.86
CA LEU A 342 21.87 3.33 -7.32
C LEU A 342 21.25 4.16 -6.20
N ASP A 343 21.27 3.64 -4.96
CA ASP A 343 20.74 4.29 -3.75
C ASP A 343 21.75 5.21 -3.05
N ALA A 344 22.81 5.61 -3.75
CA ALA A 344 23.80 6.54 -3.22
C ALA A 344 23.19 7.93 -3.00
N ILE A 345 23.42 8.49 -1.82
CA ILE A 345 22.97 9.84 -1.49
C ILE A 345 23.76 10.86 -2.34
N PRO A 346 23.08 11.89 -2.92
CA PRO A 346 23.78 12.88 -3.73
C PRO A 346 24.87 13.59 -2.93
N SER A 347 26.05 13.70 -3.56
CA SER A 347 27.16 14.48 -3.04
C SER A 347 26.98 15.97 -3.36
N GLY A 348 27.57 16.83 -2.53
CA GLY A 348 27.55 18.28 -2.70
C GLY A 348 27.20 19.00 -1.40
N ASN A 349 27.32 20.30 -1.43
CA ASN A 349 27.04 21.19 -0.31
C ASN A 349 26.11 22.34 -0.76
N LEU A 350 25.72 23.21 0.18
CA LEU A 350 24.82 24.33 -0.10
C LEU A 350 25.39 25.34 -1.12
N ASN A 351 26.72 25.51 -1.19
CA ASN A 351 27.32 26.39 -2.17
C ASN A 351 27.20 25.80 -3.58
N ASP A 352 27.39 24.48 -3.71
CA ASP A 352 27.17 23.78 -4.99
C ASP A 352 25.72 23.92 -5.44
N ALA A 353 24.75 23.74 -4.51
CA ALA A 353 23.33 23.91 -4.79
C ALA A 353 23.00 25.35 -5.24
N LYS A 354 23.52 26.38 -4.55
CA LYS A 354 23.37 27.79 -4.95
C LYS A 354 23.99 28.08 -6.33
N ALA A 355 25.15 27.50 -6.61
CA ALA A 355 25.78 27.67 -7.92
C ALA A 355 24.95 27.04 -9.05
N LEU A 356 24.30 25.91 -8.81
CA LEU A 356 23.36 25.30 -9.77
C LEU A 356 22.12 26.17 -9.98
N MET A 357 21.54 26.76 -8.91
CA MET A 357 20.42 27.72 -9.02
C MET A 357 20.81 28.92 -9.87
N ALA A 358 21.99 29.50 -9.62
CA ALA A 358 22.50 30.64 -10.40
C ALA A 358 22.72 30.28 -11.89
N LYS A 359 23.33 29.11 -12.18
CA LYS A 359 23.52 28.62 -13.55
C LYS A 359 22.20 28.36 -14.27
N ALA A 360 21.16 28.00 -13.55
CA ALA A 360 19.81 27.80 -14.08
C ALA A 360 19.04 29.15 -14.29
N GLY A 361 19.62 30.28 -13.83
CA GLY A 361 18.98 31.60 -13.94
C GLY A 361 18.09 32.00 -12.74
N TYR A 362 18.18 31.27 -11.64
CA TYR A 362 17.37 31.49 -10.44
C TYR A 362 18.22 31.90 -9.22
N SER A 363 19.18 32.80 -9.41
CA SER A 363 20.03 33.31 -8.32
C SER A 363 19.25 33.94 -7.16
N ASN A 364 18.09 34.54 -7.45
CA ASN A 364 17.17 35.13 -6.47
C ASN A 364 16.13 34.14 -5.92
N GLY A 365 16.19 32.87 -6.37
CA GLY A 365 15.21 31.85 -6.03
C GLY A 365 13.84 32.08 -6.66
N PHE A 366 12.84 31.42 -6.10
CA PHE A 366 11.42 31.54 -6.48
C PHE A 366 10.53 31.03 -5.34
N SER A 367 9.21 31.29 -5.45
CA SER A 367 8.22 30.74 -4.51
C SER A 367 7.50 29.57 -5.15
N ILE A 368 7.10 28.58 -4.34
CA ILE A 368 6.34 27.39 -4.79
C ILE A 368 5.54 26.81 -3.63
N THR A 369 4.41 26.14 -3.91
CA THR A 369 3.66 25.39 -2.91
C THR A 369 4.10 23.92 -2.87
N LEU A 370 4.41 23.40 -1.67
CA LEU A 370 4.60 21.98 -1.41
C LEU A 370 3.31 21.39 -0.84
N ASN A 371 2.66 20.50 -1.58
CA ASN A 371 1.54 19.73 -1.07
C ASN A 371 2.05 18.49 -0.32
N CYS A 372 1.60 18.31 0.92
CA CYS A 372 2.05 17.27 1.83
C CYS A 372 0.87 16.56 2.49
N PRO A 373 0.87 15.23 2.66
CA PRO A 373 -0.08 14.58 3.53
C PRO A 373 0.29 14.83 5.00
N ASN A 374 -0.67 14.67 5.92
CA ASN A 374 -0.45 14.76 7.37
C ASN A 374 -1.10 13.61 8.16
N ASP A 375 -1.57 12.59 7.48
CA ASP A 375 -2.19 11.40 8.09
C ASP A 375 -1.83 10.10 7.34
N ARG A 376 -0.72 10.10 6.58
CA ARG A 376 -0.38 8.98 5.69
C ARG A 376 0.93 8.28 6.01
N TYR A 377 2.00 9.01 6.23
CA TYR A 377 3.34 8.48 6.47
C TYR A 377 3.85 8.88 7.85
N ILE A 378 4.85 8.17 8.35
CA ILE A 378 5.46 8.51 9.64
C ILE A 378 6.11 9.89 9.54
N ASN A 379 5.65 10.84 10.36
CA ASN A 379 6.13 12.22 10.42
C ASN A 379 6.10 12.99 9.07
N ASP A 380 5.16 12.68 8.19
CA ASP A 380 5.05 13.27 6.86
C ASP A 380 5.09 14.81 6.87
N GLU A 381 4.23 15.46 7.63
CA GLU A 381 4.23 16.93 7.74
C GLU A 381 5.56 17.48 8.30
N ALA A 382 6.14 16.84 9.32
CA ALA A 382 7.41 17.28 9.90
C ALA A 382 8.59 17.13 8.93
N ILE A 383 8.58 16.12 8.05
CA ILE A 383 9.55 15.97 6.97
C ILE A 383 9.39 17.11 5.96
N CYS A 384 8.16 17.46 5.59
CA CYS A 384 7.87 18.57 4.69
C CYS A 384 8.31 19.90 5.29
N GLN A 385 8.04 20.15 6.57
CA GLN A 385 8.50 21.36 7.30
C GLN A 385 10.03 21.46 7.29
N ALA A 386 10.74 20.35 7.51
CA ALA A 386 12.20 20.34 7.42
C ALA A 386 12.70 20.68 6.01
N ALA A 387 12.05 20.12 4.96
CA ALA A 387 12.38 20.43 3.57
C ALA A 387 12.16 21.92 3.23
N VAL A 388 11.08 22.54 3.73
CA VAL A 388 10.83 24.00 3.59
C VAL A 388 12.03 24.80 4.07
N GLY A 389 12.53 24.52 5.28
CA GLY A 389 13.69 25.21 5.84
C GLY A 389 14.98 24.98 5.05
N MET A 390 15.19 23.76 4.56
CA MET A 390 16.38 23.40 3.77
C MET A 390 16.37 24.05 2.39
N LEU A 391 15.25 24.05 1.69
CA LEU A 391 15.09 24.68 0.37
C LEU A 391 15.18 26.21 0.44
N GLY A 392 14.75 26.81 1.56
CA GLY A 392 14.93 28.23 1.85
C GLY A 392 16.39 28.67 1.82
N GLN A 393 17.33 27.79 2.17
CA GLN A 393 18.77 28.09 2.17
C GLN A 393 19.36 28.28 0.75
N ILE A 394 18.67 27.79 -0.28
CA ILE A 394 19.05 27.98 -1.69
C ILE A 394 18.14 28.98 -2.42
N GLY A 395 17.33 29.76 -1.67
CA GLY A 395 16.46 30.81 -2.20
C GLY A 395 15.07 30.35 -2.63
N ILE A 396 14.69 29.08 -2.44
CA ILE A 396 13.34 28.61 -2.79
C ILE A 396 12.41 28.84 -1.57
N LYS A 397 11.47 29.76 -1.72
CA LYS A 397 10.44 30.02 -0.71
C LYS A 397 9.29 29.02 -0.88
N VAL A 398 9.24 28.05 0.00
CA VAL A 398 8.20 27.00 -0.07
C VAL A 398 7.03 27.35 0.85
N ASN A 399 5.81 27.39 0.27
CA ASN A 399 4.57 27.49 1.02
C ASN A 399 4.09 26.04 1.29
N LEU A 400 4.08 25.63 2.56
CA LEU A 400 3.62 24.29 2.92
C LEU A 400 2.09 24.24 2.97
N ASP A 401 1.49 23.32 2.21
CA ASP A 401 0.07 23.01 2.21
C ASP A 401 -0.12 21.55 2.66
N ALA A 402 -0.18 21.35 3.99
CA ALA A 402 -0.37 20.05 4.60
C ALA A 402 -1.85 19.74 4.81
N LYS A 403 -2.31 18.59 4.33
CA LYS A 403 -3.71 18.17 4.39
C LYS A 403 -3.88 16.65 4.46
N PRO A 404 -5.06 16.15 4.90
CA PRO A 404 -5.34 14.72 4.90
C PRO A 404 -5.15 14.10 3.52
N LYS A 405 -4.71 12.83 3.47
CA LYS A 405 -4.47 12.08 2.22
C LYS A 405 -5.68 12.06 1.28
N ALA A 406 -6.90 12.07 1.83
CA ALA A 406 -8.14 12.12 1.05
C ALA A 406 -8.26 13.39 0.17
N GLN A 407 -7.61 14.49 0.58
CA GLN A 407 -7.52 15.73 -0.18
C GLN A 407 -6.21 15.82 -0.96
N HIS A 408 -5.13 15.22 -0.45
CA HIS A 408 -3.81 15.28 -1.05
C HIS A 408 -3.69 14.41 -2.32
N PHE A 409 -4.13 13.15 -2.29
CA PHE A 409 -3.99 12.22 -3.42
C PHE A 409 -4.74 12.65 -4.68
N PRO A 410 -5.97 13.20 -4.58
CA PRO A 410 -6.66 13.74 -5.76
C PRO A 410 -5.88 14.83 -6.50
N LEU A 411 -5.10 15.67 -5.81
CA LEU A 411 -4.26 16.70 -6.45
C LEU A 411 -3.23 16.06 -7.38
N ILE A 412 -2.60 14.95 -6.95
CA ILE A 412 -1.63 14.20 -7.76
C ILE A 412 -2.34 13.55 -8.97
N GLY A 413 -3.45 12.85 -8.70
CA GLY A 413 -4.21 12.13 -9.73
C GLY A 413 -4.79 13.05 -10.81
N LYS A 414 -5.26 14.24 -10.42
CA LYS A 414 -5.81 15.27 -11.32
C LYS A 414 -4.74 16.20 -11.92
N LEU A 415 -3.47 16.02 -11.55
CA LEU A 415 -2.37 16.90 -11.97
C LEU A 415 -2.59 18.37 -11.51
N GLU A 416 -3.09 18.55 -10.28
CA GLU A 416 -3.38 19.85 -9.67
C GLU A 416 -2.31 20.30 -8.68
N THR A 417 -1.15 19.64 -8.65
CA THR A 417 0.00 19.94 -7.81
C THR A 417 1.28 20.03 -8.65
N ASP A 418 2.21 20.89 -8.24
CA ASP A 418 3.50 21.07 -8.89
C ASP A 418 4.66 20.49 -8.10
N PHE A 419 4.54 20.48 -6.78
CA PHE A 419 5.53 19.93 -5.85
C PHE A 419 4.80 19.20 -4.72
N TYR A 420 5.09 17.92 -4.55
CA TYR A 420 4.33 17.08 -3.62
C TYR A 420 5.18 16.00 -2.96
N MET A 421 4.79 15.58 -1.75
CA MET A 421 5.30 14.37 -1.12
C MET A 421 4.48 13.16 -1.56
N LEU A 422 5.17 12.05 -1.80
CA LEU A 422 4.55 10.73 -1.98
C LEU A 422 5.44 9.66 -1.34
N GLY A 423 4.83 8.57 -0.92
CA GLY A 423 5.52 7.37 -0.49
C GLY A 423 5.03 6.17 -1.30
N TRP A 424 5.95 5.33 -1.76
CA TRP A 424 5.61 4.20 -2.63
C TRP A 424 6.07 2.87 -2.08
N GLY A 425 5.14 1.95 -1.90
CA GLY A 425 5.39 0.54 -1.62
C GLY A 425 5.32 -0.28 -2.90
N VAL A 426 6.02 -1.40 -2.97
CA VAL A 426 6.13 -2.22 -4.18
C VAL A 426 5.66 -3.65 -3.89
N PRO A 427 4.35 -3.93 -3.95
CA PRO A 427 3.80 -5.24 -3.57
C PRO A 427 4.29 -6.39 -4.45
N THR A 428 4.70 -6.11 -5.69
CA THR A 428 5.29 -7.10 -6.60
C THR A 428 6.74 -7.44 -6.28
N TYR A 429 7.44 -6.58 -5.51
CA TYR A 429 8.90 -6.65 -5.29
C TYR A 429 9.71 -6.55 -6.59
N ASP A 430 9.16 -5.89 -7.60
CA ASP A 430 9.78 -5.70 -8.91
C ASP A 430 9.65 -4.25 -9.40
N SER A 431 10.71 -3.71 -10.02
CA SER A 431 10.77 -2.34 -10.53
C SER A 431 9.70 -2.02 -11.56
N GLU A 432 9.21 -3.01 -12.31
CA GLU A 432 8.16 -2.80 -13.30
C GLU A 432 6.91 -2.17 -12.68
N TYR A 433 6.60 -2.49 -11.42
CA TYR A 433 5.50 -1.86 -10.68
C TYR A 433 5.71 -0.35 -10.55
N ILE A 434 6.91 0.08 -10.13
CA ILE A 434 7.23 1.51 -10.01
C ILE A 434 7.14 2.18 -11.39
N PHE A 435 7.69 1.54 -12.40
CA PHE A 435 7.71 2.08 -13.76
C PHE A 435 6.32 2.25 -14.33
N ASN A 436 5.45 1.25 -14.18
CA ASN A 436 4.08 1.30 -14.69
C ASN A 436 3.25 2.40 -14.02
N PHE A 437 3.39 2.61 -12.70
CA PHE A 437 2.58 3.58 -11.96
C PHE A 437 3.16 5.00 -11.95
N LEU A 438 4.48 5.14 -11.77
CA LEU A 438 5.13 6.41 -11.46
C LEU A 438 5.92 7.02 -12.63
N VAL A 439 6.45 6.20 -13.55
CA VAL A 439 7.44 6.64 -14.55
C VAL A 439 6.84 6.74 -15.95
N HIS A 440 6.10 5.73 -16.38
CA HIS A 440 5.48 5.72 -17.71
C HIS A 440 4.65 6.98 -17.92
N THR A 441 4.71 7.54 -19.13
CA THR A 441 3.83 8.64 -19.53
C THR A 441 2.39 8.32 -19.17
N LYS A 442 1.69 9.29 -18.54
CA LYS A 442 0.32 9.10 -18.08
C LYS A 442 -0.62 8.80 -19.25
N GLY A 443 -1.34 7.69 -19.14
CA GLY A 443 -2.30 7.20 -20.12
C GLY A 443 -3.37 6.31 -19.47
N ASP A 444 -4.19 5.66 -20.31
CA ASP A 444 -5.33 4.87 -19.84
C ASP A 444 -4.92 3.62 -19.05
N LYS A 445 -3.76 3.02 -19.38
CA LYS A 445 -3.31 1.75 -18.80
C LYS A 445 -2.09 1.88 -17.88
N ARG A 446 -1.39 3.01 -17.88
CA ARG A 446 -0.14 3.23 -17.14
C ARG A 446 0.01 4.68 -16.73
N GLY A 447 0.87 4.94 -15.75
CA GLY A 447 1.22 6.28 -15.32
C GLY A 447 0.15 6.96 -14.46
N SER A 448 -0.77 6.21 -13.84
CA SER A 448 -1.88 6.80 -13.05
C SER A 448 -1.39 7.71 -11.92
N TRP A 449 -0.21 7.42 -11.37
CA TRP A 449 0.44 8.18 -10.30
C TRP A 449 1.64 9.03 -10.77
N ASN A 450 1.88 9.14 -12.07
CA ASN A 450 2.90 10.04 -12.63
C ASN A 450 2.43 11.50 -12.50
N GLY A 451 2.53 12.06 -11.31
CA GLY A 451 2.23 13.47 -11.02
C GLY A 451 3.32 14.43 -11.48
N THR A 452 4.49 13.90 -11.92
CA THR A 452 5.60 14.71 -12.42
C THR A 452 5.42 15.18 -13.86
N ARG A 453 4.45 14.63 -14.57
CA ARG A 453 4.20 14.84 -16.01
C ARG A 453 5.41 14.45 -16.88
N TYR A 454 6.30 13.63 -16.34
CA TYR A 454 7.40 13.07 -17.11
C TYR A 454 6.87 12.29 -18.30
N SER A 455 7.47 12.49 -19.45
CA SER A 455 7.13 11.80 -20.69
C SER A 455 8.39 11.55 -21.50
N ASN A 456 8.71 10.26 -21.73
CA ASN A 456 9.85 9.84 -22.51
C ASN A 456 9.49 8.56 -23.26
N SER A 457 9.21 8.69 -24.57
CA SER A 457 8.75 7.58 -25.40
C SER A 457 9.75 6.42 -25.51
N ALA A 458 11.06 6.67 -25.35
CA ALA A 458 12.07 5.62 -25.36
C ALA A 458 12.01 4.80 -24.06
N ILE A 459 11.82 5.47 -22.91
CA ILE A 459 11.64 4.83 -21.62
C ILE A 459 10.30 4.09 -21.59
N ASP A 460 9.22 4.67 -22.07
CA ASP A 460 7.91 4.02 -22.15
C ASP A 460 7.97 2.68 -22.92
N LYS A 461 8.67 2.65 -24.05
CA LYS A 461 8.88 1.42 -24.83
C LYS A 461 9.64 0.37 -24.03
N LYS A 462 10.70 0.75 -23.30
CA LYS A 462 11.44 -0.17 -22.44
C LYS A 462 10.55 -0.71 -21.30
N ILE A 463 9.76 0.15 -20.65
CA ILE A 463 8.82 -0.28 -19.58
C ILE A 463 7.83 -1.30 -20.13
N VAL A 464 7.23 -1.02 -21.29
CA VAL A 464 6.28 -1.97 -21.91
C VAL A 464 6.93 -3.30 -22.25
N SER A 465 8.21 -3.31 -22.69
CA SER A 465 8.91 -4.54 -23.05
C SER A 465 9.22 -5.44 -21.83
N LEU A 466 9.33 -4.88 -20.62
CA LEU A 466 9.59 -5.66 -19.40
C LEU A 466 8.50 -6.69 -19.13
N ALA A 467 7.25 -6.37 -19.42
CA ALA A 467 6.11 -7.26 -19.18
C ALA A 467 6.21 -8.60 -19.92
N SER A 468 6.95 -8.67 -21.04
CA SER A 468 7.12 -9.88 -21.85
C SER A 468 8.55 -10.43 -21.91
N GLN A 469 9.49 -9.79 -21.22
CA GLN A 469 10.91 -10.22 -21.21
C GLN A 469 11.12 -11.36 -20.22
N THR A 470 11.21 -12.58 -20.74
CA THR A 470 11.41 -13.82 -19.94
C THR A 470 12.87 -14.17 -19.69
N ASP A 471 13.80 -13.61 -20.46
CA ASP A 471 15.23 -13.68 -20.19
C ASP A 471 15.55 -12.73 -19.03
N LEU A 472 15.81 -13.28 -17.85
CA LEU A 472 16.00 -12.52 -16.62
C LEU A 472 17.21 -11.59 -16.68
N GLU A 473 18.31 -11.99 -17.32
CA GLU A 473 19.52 -11.16 -17.45
C GLU A 473 19.22 -9.92 -18.31
N LYS A 474 18.55 -10.11 -19.45
CA LYS A 474 18.13 -9.00 -20.31
C LYS A 474 17.09 -8.11 -19.64
N ARG A 475 16.20 -8.73 -18.85
CA ARG A 475 15.19 -7.99 -18.09
C ARG A 475 15.84 -7.09 -17.04
N ASP A 476 16.78 -7.62 -16.26
CA ASP A 476 17.52 -6.89 -15.24
C ASP A 476 18.38 -5.78 -15.86
N ALA A 477 19.03 -6.03 -17.01
CA ALA A 477 19.75 -5.01 -17.76
C ALA A 477 18.83 -3.86 -18.20
N THR A 478 17.62 -4.19 -18.72
CA THR A 478 16.63 -3.17 -19.11
C THR A 478 16.13 -2.37 -17.89
N ILE A 479 15.91 -3.02 -16.75
CA ILE A 479 15.55 -2.36 -15.48
C ILE A 479 16.66 -1.38 -15.08
N ALA A 480 17.93 -1.81 -15.13
CA ALA A 480 19.07 -0.96 -14.80
C ALA A 480 19.21 0.26 -15.73
N GLU A 481 18.98 0.08 -17.04
CA GLU A 481 18.98 1.20 -18.01
C GLU A 481 17.85 2.21 -17.72
N ILE A 482 16.64 1.76 -17.40
CA ILE A 482 15.53 2.63 -17.03
C ILE A 482 15.88 3.43 -15.78
N TRP A 483 16.39 2.77 -14.72
CA TRP A 483 16.80 3.45 -13.49
C TRP A 483 17.93 4.45 -13.71
N SER A 484 18.91 4.11 -14.55
CA SER A 484 20.00 5.04 -14.91
C SER A 484 19.45 6.32 -15.54
N GLN A 485 18.48 6.21 -16.47
CA GLN A 485 17.86 7.39 -17.09
C GLN A 485 17.04 8.19 -16.07
N ILE A 486 16.24 7.53 -15.23
CA ILE A 486 15.45 8.21 -14.19
C ILE A 486 16.34 9.00 -13.22
N GLN A 487 17.48 8.44 -12.85
CA GLN A 487 18.45 9.13 -11.98
C GLN A 487 19.13 10.31 -12.69
N GLN A 488 19.47 10.19 -13.97
CA GLN A 488 20.01 11.29 -14.77
C GLN A 488 18.99 12.43 -14.91
N ASP A 489 17.76 12.09 -15.20
CA ASP A 489 16.64 13.04 -15.33
C ASP A 489 16.20 13.60 -13.97
N LEU A 490 16.63 12.97 -12.88
CA LEU A 490 16.25 13.30 -11.51
C LEU A 490 14.73 13.44 -11.37
N LEU A 491 14.01 12.37 -11.73
CA LEU A 491 12.55 12.36 -11.81
C LEU A 491 11.90 12.61 -10.46
N TYR A 492 12.48 12.06 -9.39
CA TYR A 492 12.04 12.20 -8.00
C TYR A 492 13.19 12.65 -7.10
N LEU A 493 12.87 13.26 -5.97
CA LEU A 493 13.82 13.55 -4.89
C LEU A 493 13.56 12.56 -3.74
N PRO A 494 14.27 11.41 -3.68
CA PRO A 494 14.11 10.43 -2.61
C PRO A 494 14.53 11.01 -1.27
N ILE A 495 13.85 10.64 -0.19
CA ILE A 495 14.11 11.12 1.16
C ILE A 495 14.63 10.00 2.04
N HIS A 496 13.82 8.94 2.27
CA HIS A 496 14.22 7.81 3.07
C HIS A 496 13.40 6.55 2.78
N HIS A 497 13.97 5.38 3.12
CA HIS A 497 13.25 4.13 3.28
C HIS A 497 12.63 4.10 4.67
N GLN A 498 11.34 3.79 4.76
CA GLN A 498 10.58 3.86 6.00
C GLN A 498 10.85 2.62 6.88
N VAL A 499 10.87 2.82 8.20
CA VAL A 499 10.89 1.77 9.22
C VAL A 499 9.55 1.78 9.94
N LEU A 500 8.94 0.62 10.07
CA LEU A 500 7.68 0.42 10.79
C LEU A 500 7.95 0.20 12.28
N ASN A 501 7.10 0.79 13.12
CA ASN A 501 7.13 0.67 14.57
C ASN A 501 5.71 0.33 15.05
N TRP A 502 5.39 -0.95 15.23
CA TRP A 502 4.08 -1.38 15.73
C TRP A 502 4.09 -1.46 17.23
N GLY A 503 3.19 -0.73 17.89
CA GLY A 503 3.01 -0.76 19.35
C GLY A 503 1.83 -1.62 19.75
N MET A 504 1.98 -2.44 20.80
CA MET A 504 0.90 -3.33 21.22
C MET A 504 0.99 -3.72 22.68
N ALA A 505 -0.15 -4.13 23.24
CA ALA A 505 -0.21 -4.79 24.53
C ALA A 505 0.59 -6.11 24.50
N ASN A 506 1.26 -6.46 25.58
CA ASN A 506 2.09 -7.67 25.67
C ASN A 506 1.33 -8.97 25.38
N LYS A 507 0.01 -8.99 25.63
CA LYS A 507 -0.86 -10.13 25.29
C LYS A 507 -0.97 -10.38 23.77
N VAL A 508 -0.77 -9.36 22.92
CA VAL A 508 -0.85 -9.49 21.46
C VAL A 508 0.47 -9.99 20.91
N GLN A 509 0.44 -11.07 20.13
CA GLN A 509 1.62 -11.67 19.50
C GLN A 509 1.48 -11.63 17.98
N THR A 510 2.48 -11.09 17.31
CA THR A 510 2.58 -11.03 15.84
C THR A 510 4.01 -10.66 15.40
N THR A 511 4.25 -10.59 14.10
CA THR A 511 5.45 -10.01 13.47
C THR A 511 5.06 -8.85 12.57
N VAL A 512 5.97 -7.93 12.31
CA VAL A 512 5.72 -6.83 11.38
C VAL A 512 5.85 -7.34 9.95
N SER A 513 4.80 -7.13 9.15
CA SER A 513 4.86 -7.43 7.71
C SER A 513 5.49 -6.26 6.94
N PRO A 514 6.43 -6.52 5.99
CA PRO A 514 7.10 -5.46 5.22
C PRO A 514 6.16 -4.56 4.41
N ASP A 515 4.96 -5.04 4.09
CA ASP A 515 3.92 -4.26 3.39
C ASP A 515 2.99 -3.47 4.34
N ASP A 516 3.30 -3.44 5.65
CA ASP A 516 2.51 -2.76 6.70
C ASP A 516 1.06 -3.28 6.82
N ARG A 517 0.82 -4.54 6.48
CA ARG A 517 -0.52 -5.16 6.62
C ARG A 517 -0.59 -6.05 7.85
N ALA A 518 -1.36 -5.62 8.82
CA ALA A 518 -1.72 -6.45 9.97
C ALA A 518 -2.74 -7.51 9.51
N ARG A 519 -2.27 -8.72 9.21
CA ARG A 519 -3.15 -9.85 8.83
C ARG A 519 -3.59 -10.58 10.08
N PHE A 520 -4.74 -10.19 10.63
CA PHE A 520 -5.20 -10.64 11.95
C PHE A 520 -5.46 -12.14 12.06
N LYS A 521 -5.61 -12.86 10.96
CA LYS A 521 -5.69 -14.33 10.95
C LYS A 521 -4.44 -15.02 11.51
N TYR A 522 -3.28 -14.32 11.54
CA TYR A 522 -2.01 -14.80 12.10
C TYR A 522 -1.73 -14.30 13.52
N PHE A 523 -2.54 -13.38 14.05
CA PHE A 523 -2.33 -12.84 15.38
C PHE A 523 -2.82 -13.81 16.44
N THR A 524 -2.10 -13.86 17.58
CA THR A 524 -2.52 -14.59 18.78
C THR A 524 -2.65 -13.64 19.97
N ILE A 525 -3.52 -13.98 20.90
CA ILE A 525 -3.74 -13.22 22.15
C ILE A 525 -3.59 -14.21 23.32
N ASN A 526 -2.56 -13.96 24.17
CA ASN A 526 -2.28 -14.76 25.37
C ASN A 526 -3.14 -14.30 26.55
#